data_f8c973a9249745c2c681e5401b3c58c6
#
_entry.id   f8c973a9249745c2c681e5401b3c58c6
#
_cell.length_a   1.000
_cell.length_b   1.000
_cell.length_c   1.000
_cell.angle_alpha   90.00
_cell.angle_beta   90.00
_cell.angle_gamma   90.00
#
_symmetry.space_group_name_H-M   'P 1'
#
loop_
_entity.id
_entity.type
_entity.pdbx_description
1 polymer ?
#
loop_
_entity_poly.entity_id
_entity_poly.type
_entity_poly.pdbx_seq_one_letter_code
_entity_poly.pdbx_strand_id
1 'polypeptide(L)'
;VYSIKYKPINYAQVMILNKDTAHLKLTIVPGPQPLEGTLTKVAEYSSRFLMMVRRVNIQYSLIDGMMLSGYAPEVGDMFGQRRTGTLAPGLGFAFGAVRRSFIDEADERGWLVKNENMTTPAMINSAKNLTIRANLEPIAGLKIDLNANRVDTRSTDIYYMQDGMPEQMGG
;
A
#
# COMPACT_ATOMS: atom_id res chain seq x y z
N VAL A 1 -61.81 -20.86 -8.15
CA VAL A 1 -60.84 -19.75 -7.94
C VAL A 1 -60.96 -18.85 -9.16
N TYR A 2 -61.57 -17.69 -9.00
CA TYR A 2 -61.71 -16.73 -10.10
C TYR A 2 -60.43 -15.90 -10.20
N SER A 3 -59.80 -15.90 -11.37
CA SER A 3 -58.63 -15.08 -11.65
C SER A 3 -59.07 -13.66 -12.00
N ILE A 4 -58.66 -12.70 -11.21
CA ILE A 4 -58.91 -11.26 -11.45
C ILE A 4 -57.83 -10.72 -12.35
N LYS A 5 -58.23 -10.13 -13.49
CA LYS A 5 -57.29 -9.41 -14.36
C LYS A 5 -57.07 -8.02 -13.81
N TYR A 6 -55.85 -7.64 -13.59
CA TYR A 6 -55.47 -6.31 -13.13
C TYR A 6 -54.32 -5.73 -13.94
N LYS A 7 -54.18 -4.42 -13.96
CA LYS A 7 -53.09 -3.69 -14.57
C LYS A 7 -52.56 -2.67 -13.55
N PRO A 8 -51.29 -2.71 -13.16
CA PRO A 8 -50.72 -1.69 -12.31
C PRO A 8 -50.60 -0.37 -13.10
N ILE A 9 -51.04 0.75 -12.49
CA ILE A 9 -50.91 2.07 -13.06
C ILE A 9 -49.67 2.78 -12.51
N ASN A 10 -49.47 2.67 -11.19
CA ASN A 10 -48.29 3.18 -10.50
C ASN A 10 -48.10 2.41 -9.19
N TYR A 11 -47.12 2.81 -8.35
CA TYR A 11 -46.81 2.15 -7.07
C TYR A 11 -47.93 2.10 -6.04
N ALA A 12 -48.97 2.95 -6.22
CA ALA A 12 -50.10 3.08 -5.28
C ALA A 12 -51.45 2.76 -5.90
N GLN A 13 -51.54 2.52 -7.20
CA GLN A 13 -52.79 2.33 -7.90
C GLN A 13 -52.81 1.11 -8.82
N VAL A 14 -53.85 0.31 -8.70
CA VAL A 14 -54.11 -0.85 -9.51
C VAL A 14 -55.47 -0.75 -10.14
N MET A 15 -55.59 -0.90 -11.46
CA MET A 15 -56.85 -0.95 -12.18
C MET A 15 -57.33 -2.38 -12.27
N ILE A 16 -58.58 -2.61 -11.83
CA ILE A 16 -59.25 -3.91 -11.93
C ILE A 16 -60.05 -3.93 -13.22
N LEU A 17 -59.79 -4.93 -14.05
CA LEU A 17 -60.36 -5.02 -15.41
C LEU A 17 -61.59 -5.93 -15.51
N ASN A 18 -62.04 -6.53 -14.40
CA ASN A 18 -63.20 -7.41 -14.40
C ASN A 18 -64.51 -6.60 -14.27
N LYS A 19 -65.54 -6.98 -15.04
CA LYS A 19 -66.84 -6.32 -15.07
C LYS A 19 -67.77 -6.65 -13.91
N ASP A 20 -67.55 -7.75 -13.19
CA ASP A 20 -68.37 -8.14 -12.05
C ASP A 20 -67.81 -7.59 -10.74
N THR A 21 -68.61 -6.72 -10.13
CA THR A 21 -68.22 -5.91 -8.96
C THR A 21 -68.81 -6.41 -7.64
N ALA A 22 -69.39 -7.58 -7.58
CA ALA A 22 -69.95 -8.13 -6.35
C ALA A 22 -68.87 -8.60 -5.39
N HIS A 23 -68.64 -7.87 -4.33
CA HIS A 23 -67.86 -8.23 -3.15
C HIS A 23 -66.40 -8.65 -3.40
N LEU A 24 -65.57 -7.74 -3.86
CA LEU A 24 -64.13 -7.93 -4.05
C LEU A 24 -63.38 -7.71 -2.72
N LYS A 25 -62.81 -8.73 -2.13
CA LYS A 25 -61.88 -8.61 -1.01
C LYS A 25 -60.46 -8.58 -1.58
N LEU A 26 -59.83 -7.42 -1.59
CA LEU A 26 -58.43 -7.29 -1.98
C LEU A 26 -57.55 -7.51 -0.76
N THR A 27 -56.80 -8.58 -0.76
CA THR A 27 -55.77 -8.82 0.25
C THR A 27 -54.39 -8.57 -0.38
N ILE A 28 -53.75 -7.47 0.01
CA ILE A 28 -52.42 -7.12 -0.45
C ILE A 28 -51.43 -7.87 0.46
N VAL A 29 -50.77 -8.89 -0.07
CA VAL A 29 -49.69 -9.58 0.60
C VAL A 29 -48.38 -8.95 0.07
N PRO A 30 -47.58 -8.34 0.93
CA PRO A 30 -46.28 -7.84 0.49
C PRO A 30 -45.47 -9.04 -0.02
N GLY A 31 -45.02 -8.99 -1.27
CA GLY A 31 -44.15 -9.97 -1.86
C GLY A 31 -42.79 -10.02 -1.11
N PRO A 32 -42.01 -11.08 -1.30
CA PRO A 32 -40.67 -11.14 -0.72
C PRO A 32 -39.90 -9.89 -1.16
N GLN A 33 -39.45 -9.12 -0.19
CA GLN A 33 -38.67 -7.93 -0.46
C GLN A 33 -37.41 -8.33 -1.25
N PRO A 34 -37.14 -7.73 -2.40
CA PRO A 34 -35.91 -8.06 -3.12
C PRO A 34 -34.72 -7.77 -2.24
N LEU A 35 -33.66 -8.58 -2.37
CA LEU A 35 -32.35 -8.44 -1.65
C LEU A 35 -31.69 -7.06 -1.81
N GLU A 36 -32.26 -6.18 -2.64
CA GLU A 36 -31.86 -4.78 -2.81
C GLU A 36 -31.83 -4.00 -1.49
N GLY A 37 -32.67 -4.32 -0.52
CA GLY A 37 -32.67 -3.66 0.78
C GLY A 37 -31.42 -3.88 1.60
N THR A 38 -30.71 -4.99 1.38
CA THR A 38 -29.45 -5.27 2.08
C THR A 38 -28.27 -4.56 1.40
N LEU A 39 -28.24 -4.57 0.07
CA LEU A 39 -27.23 -3.87 -0.71
C LEU A 39 -27.34 -2.35 -0.56
N THR A 40 -28.55 -1.81 -0.55
CA THR A 40 -28.77 -0.37 -0.32
C THR A 40 -28.35 0.05 1.09
N LYS A 41 -28.65 -0.74 2.12
CA LYS A 41 -28.16 -0.48 3.48
C LYS A 41 -26.63 -0.52 3.57
N VAL A 42 -26.00 -1.53 2.97
CA VAL A 42 -24.53 -1.60 2.93
C VAL A 42 -23.94 -0.41 2.18
N ALA A 43 -24.52 -0.01 1.05
CA ALA A 43 -24.10 1.16 0.30
C ALA A 43 -24.30 2.46 1.11
N GLU A 44 -25.41 2.57 1.84
CA GLU A 44 -25.69 3.73 2.71
C GLU A 44 -24.70 3.81 3.88
N TYR A 45 -24.43 2.70 4.57
CA TYR A 45 -23.44 2.67 5.65
C TYR A 45 -22.04 2.96 5.16
N SER A 46 -21.65 2.41 4.00
CA SER A 46 -20.32 2.66 3.42
C SER A 46 -20.18 4.12 2.97
N SER A 47 -21.20 4.71 2.37
CA SER A 47 -21.18 6.13 1.98
C SER A 47 -21.10 7.05 3.21
N ARG A 48 -21.85 6.75 4.26
CA ARG A 48 -21.77 7.48 5.53
C ARG A 48 -20.38 7.38 6.14
N PHE A 49 -19.77 6.17 6.13
CA PHE A 49 -18.40 5.98 6.62
C PHE A 49 -17.38 6.79 5.81
N LEU A 50 -17.49 6.79 4.48
CA LEU A 50 -16.63 7.60 3.62
C LEU A 50 -16.80 9.11 3.86
N MET A 51 -18.04 9.55 4.11
CA MET A 51 -18.33 10.96 4.42
C MET A 51 -17.79 11.41 5.77
N MET A 52 -17.53 10.48 6.71
CA MET A 52 -16.90 10.78 7.99
C MET A 52 -15.45 11.22 7.84
N VAL A 53 -14.79 10.75 6.78
CA VAL A 53 -13.37 11.06 6.53
C VAL A 53 -13.26 12.44 5.90
N ARG A 54 -12.76 13.41 6.66
CA ARG A 54 -12.58 14.79 6.18
C ARG A 54 -11.24 14.98 5.49
N ARG A 55 -10.20 14.42 6.08
CA ARG A 55 -8.83 14.53 5.57
C ARG A 55 -8.02 13.31 5.96
N VAL A 56 -7.29 12.77 5.01
CA VAL A 56 -6.25 11.76 5.25
C VAL A 56 -4.95 12.27 4.66
N ASN A 57 -3.91 12.26 5.45
CA ASN A 57 -2.55 12.55 5.02
C ASN A 57 -1.69 11.32 5.32
N ILE A 58 -1.08 10.77 4.27
CA ILE A 58 -0.17 9.62 4.36
C ILE A 58 1.18 10.09 3.87
N GLN A 59 2.17 10.02 4.75
CA GLN A 59 3.55 10.31 4.43
C GLN A 59 4.38 9.05 4.59
N TYR A 60 5.01 8.65 3.51
CA TYR A 60 5.95 7.54 3.50
C TYR A 60 7.33 8.04 3.10
N SER A 61 8.33 7.72 3.89
CA SER A 61 9.72 8.03 3.63
C SER A 61 10.55 6.75 3.72
N LEU A 62 11.35 6.50 2.70
CA LEU A 62 12.34 5.44 2.65
C LEU A 62 13.70 6.07 2.47
N ILE A 63 14.61 5.76 3.36
CA ILE A 63 16.00 6.24 3.34
C ILE A 63 16.88 5.00 3.40
N ASP A 64 17.56 4.74 2.30
CA ASP A 64 18.55 3.67 2.22
C ASP A 64 19.94 4.29 2.08
N GLY A 65 20.89 3.76 2.83
CA GLY A 65 22.28 4.18 2.78
C GLY A 65 23.20 2.97 2.79
N MET A 66 24.32 3.08 2.08
CA MET A 66 25.37 2.07 2.09
C MET A 66 26.72 2.75 2.30
N MET A 67 27.52 2.14 3.15
CA MET A 67 28.94 2.42 3.27
C MET A 67 29.71 1.18 2.87
N LEU A 68 30.51 1.29 1.84
CA LEU A 68 31.28 0.19 1.29
C LEU A 68 32.77 0.52 1.41
N SER A 69 33.42 -0.14 2.35
CA SER A 69 34.86 0.03 2.58
C SER A 69 35.67 -0.72 1.50
N GLY A 70 36.78 -0.16 1.08
CA GLY A 70 37.64 -0.80 0.09
C GLY A 70 37.11 -0.79 -1.35
N TYR A 71 36.16 0.07 -1.65
CA TYR A 71 35.69 0.25 -3.02
C TYR A 71 36.78 0.91 -3.88
N ALA A 72 37.34 0.17 -4.83
CA ALA A 72 38.50 0.58 -5.64
C ALA A 72 38.20 1.47 -6.85
N PRO A 73 37.01 1.32 -7.55
CA PRO A 73 36.75 2.14 -8.71
C PRO A 73 36.56 3.61 -8.38
N GLU A 74 37.08 4.49 -9.20
CA GLU A 74 36.80 5.92 -9.10
C GLU A 74 35.38 6.23 -9.55
N VAL A 75 34.65 7.00 -8.74
CA VAL A 75 33.33 7.52 -9.08
C VAL A 75 33.53 8.74 -9.97
N GLY A 76 33.14 8.63 -11.25
CA GLY A 76 33.47 9.63 -12.25
C GLY A 76 32.49 10.80 -12.36
N ASP A 77 31.19 10.55 -12.21
CA ASP A 77 30.13 11.54 -12.36
C ASP A 77 28.96 11.30 -11.40
N MET A 78 27.94 12.18 -11.45
CA MET A 78 26.77 12.05 -10.59
C MET A 78 25.94 10.79 -10.84
N PHE A 79 26.13 10.10 -11.96
CA PHE A 79 25.45 8.83 -12.28
C PHE A 79 26.29 7.62 -11.90
N GLY A 80 27.44 7.78 -11.27
CA GLY A 80 28.35 6.72 -10.89
C GLY A 80 29.01 6.05 -12.10
N GLN A 81 29.31 6.81 -13.12
CA GLN A 81 30.03 6.34 -14.30
C GLN A 81 31.52 6.70 -14.17
N ARG A 82 32.36 5.75 -14.55
CA ARG A 82 33.79 6.00 -14.61
C ARG A 82 34.16 6.73 -15.91
N ARG A 83 35.12 7.64 -15.86
CA ARG A 83 35.68 8.37 -17.02
C ARG A 83 36.12 7.44 -18.19
N THR A 84 36.41 6.20 -17.90
CA THR A 84 36.88 5.19 -18.86
C THR A 84 35.77 4.30 -19.42
N GLY A 85 34.50 4.67 -19.29
CA GLY A 85 33.37 3.93 -19.86
C GLY A 85 32.90 2.70 -19.06
N THR A 86 33.48 2.46 -17.89
CA THR A 86 33.01 1.40 -17.01
C THR A 86 31.95 1.95 -16.06
N LEU A 87 30.74 1.44 -16.13
CA LEU A 87 29.66 1.82 -15.20
C LEU A 87 29.95 1.22 -13.81
N ALA A 88 30.56 2.01 -12.94
CA ALA A 88 30.85 1.65 -11.56
C ALA A 88 30.65 2.88 -10.65
N PRO A 89 29.75 2.88 -9.69
CA PRO A 89 28.87 1.80 -9.21
C PRO A 89 27.62 1.53 -10.05
N GLY A 90 27.35 2.35 -11.08
CA GLY A 90 26.24 2.16 -11.99
C GLY A 90 24.97 2.95 -11.63
N LEU A 91 24.05 3.01 -12.59
CA LEU A 91 22.81 3.80 -12.47
C LEU A 91 21.92 3.28 -11.33
N GLY A 92 21.86 1.98 -11.11
CA GLY A 92 21.08 1.41 -10.03
C GLY A 92 21.47 1.95 -8.66
N PHE A 93 22.78 2.06 -8.40
CA PHE A 93 23.31 2.65 -7.17
C PHE A 93 23.00 4.15 -7.11
N ALA A 94 23.19 4.88 -8.19
CA ALA A 94 22.93 6.32 -8.26
C ALA A 94 21.45 6.68 -7.95
N PHE A 95 20.53 5.79 -8.31
CA PHE A 95 19.10 5.93 -8.01
C PHE A 95 18.66 5.21 -6.72
N GLY A 96 19.58 4.86 -5.83
CA GLY A 96 19.25 4.33 -4.51
C GLY A 96 18.92 2.84 -4.45
N ALA A 97 19.22 2.06 -5.49
CA ALA A 97 19.14 0.61 -5.44
C ALA A 97 20.28 0.00 -4.60
N VAL A 98 20.33 0.41 -3.34
CA VAL A 98 21.34 -0.02 -2.36
C VAL A 98 20.88 -1.34 -1.75
N ARG A 99 21.47 -2.46 -2.22
CA ARG A 99 21.10 -3.80 -1.77
C ARG A 99 22.35 -4.64 -1.56
N ARG A 100 22.21 -5.72 -0.79
CA ARG A 100 23.26 -6.72 -0.62
C ARG A 100 23.82 -7.23 -1.96
N SER A 101 22.94 -7.45 -2.95
CA SER A 101 23.34 -7.89 -4.30
C SER A 101 24.36 -6.97 -4.98
N PHE A 102 24.41 -5.68 -4.59
CA PHE A 102 25.44 -4.78 -5.10
C PHE A 102 26.83 -5.13 -4.55
N ILE A 103 26.92 -5.57 -3.29
CA ILE A 103 28.20 -6.00 -2.68
C ILE A 103 28.70 -7.27 -3.37
N ASP A 104 27.80 -8.23 -3.61
CA ASP A 104 28.11 -9.47 -4.29
C ASP A 104 28.59 -9.18 -5.73
N GLU A 105 27.90 -8.29 -6.45
CA GLU A 105 28.30 -7.85 -7.79
C GLU A 105 29.66 -7.10 -7.78
N ALA A 106 29.88 -6.25 -6.78
CA ALA A 106 31.13 -5.52 -6.64
C ALA A 106 32.31 -6.47 -6.36
N ASP A 107 32.07 -7.54 -5.60
CA ASP A 107 33.06 -8.58 -5.33
C ASP A 107 33.35 -9.41 -6.59
N GLU A 108 32.33 -9.89 -7.28
CA GLU A 108 32.48 -10.65 -8.52
C GLU A 108 33.23 -9.85 -9.62
N ARG A 109 33.05 -8.54 -9.65
CA ARG A 109 33.71 -7.64 -10.61
C ARG A 109 35.11 -7.22 -10.14
N GLY A 110 35.55 -7.65 -8.98
CA GLY A 110 36.87 -7.29 -8.41
C GLY A 110 36.96 -5.79 -8.04
N TRP A 111 35.83 -5.16 -7.72
CA TRP A 111 35.80 -3.76 -7.29
C TRP A 111 36.11 -3.56 -5.81
N LEU A 112 36.22 -4.64 -5.05
CA LEU A 112 36.53 -4.62 -3.63
C LEU A 112 37.99 -5.00 -3.39
N VAL A 113 38.68 -4.16 -2.66
CA VAL A 113 40.02 -4.49 -2.14
C VAL A 113 39.83 -5.29 -0.87
N LYS A 114 40.18 -6.57 -0.92
CA LYS A 114 40.20 -7.46 0.24
C LYS A 114 41.58 -7.43 0.89
N ASN A 115 41.64 -7.10 2.16
CA ASN A 115 42.88 -7.08 2.94
C ASN A 115 42.61 -7.60 4.35
N GLU A 116 43.45 -8.49 4.84
CA GLU A 116 43.36 -9.05 6.20
C GLU A 116 43.37 -8.00 7.32
N ASN A 117 43.96 -6.83 7.05
CA ASN A 117 44.02 -5.72 8.00
C ASN A 117 42.77 -4.80 7.94
N MET A 118 41.83 -5.06 7.03
CA MET A 118 40.62 -4.26 6.91
C MET A 118 39.58 -4.74 7.92
N THR A 119 39.31 -3.96 8.93
CA THR A 119 38.38 -4.28 10.03
C THR A 119 37.01 -3.67 9.85
N THR A 120 36.85 -2.79 8.86
CA THR A 120 35.59 -2.04 8.66
C THR A 120 34.67 -2.81 7.72
N PRO A 121 33.49 -3.26 8.18
CA PRO A 121 32.51 -3.96 7.33
C PRO A 121 31.85 -3.02 6.31
N ALA A 122 31.20 -3.61 5.33
CA ALA A 122 30.18 -2.88 4.58
C ALA A 122 28.92 -2.72 5.45
N MET A 123 28.39 -1.52 5.50
CA MET A 123 27.20 -1.20 6.29
C MET A 123 26.04 -0.83 5.37
N ILE A 124 24.92 -1.49 5.55
CA ILE A 124 23.67 -1.15 4.86
C ILE A 124 22.66 -0.70 5.91
N ASN A 125 22.21 0.54 5.79
CA ASN A 125 21.21 1.12 6.66
C ASN A 125 19.95 1.38 5.86
N SER A 126 18.80 0.95 6.38
CA SER A 126 17.48 1.21 5.81
C SER A 126 16.57 1.76 6.89
N ALA A 127 15.97 2.89 6.63
CA ALA A 127 14.99 3.51 7.53
C ALA A 127 13.69 3.79 6.76
N LYS A 128 12.60 3.20 7.25
CA LYS A 128 11.25 3.38 6.71
C LYS A 128 10.40 4.10 7.73
N ASN A 129 9.83 5.20 7.31
CA ASN A 129 8.91 6.00 8.12
C ASN A 129 7.55 6.04 7.43
N LEU A 130 6.51 5.61 8.14
CA LEU A 130 5.12 5.75 7.71
C LEU A 130 4.37 6.58 8.75
N THR A 131 3.89 7.74 8.34
CA THR A 131 3.03 8.59 9.17
C THR A 131 1.67 8.71 8.51
N ILE A 132 0.63 8.36 9.24
CA ILE A 132 -0.77 8.48 8.80
C ILE A 132 -1.46 9.43 9.77
N ARG A 133 -2.08 10.47 9.22
CA ARG A 133 -2.95 11.39 9.97
C ARG A 133 -4.31 11.41 9.31
N ALA A 134 -5.36 11.16 10.09
CA ALA A 134 -6.72 11.21 9.60
C ALA A 134 -7.60 12.03 10.53
N ASN A 135 -8.41 12.92 9.94
CA ASN A 135 -9.44 13.67 10.65
C ASN A 135 -10.79 13.12 10.24
N LEU A 136 -11.54 12.67 11.23
CA LEU A 136 -12.87 12.09 11.06
C LEU A 136 -13.90 12.99 11.74
N GLU A 137 -15.06 13.15 11.11
CA GLU A 137 -16.22 13.85 11.67
C GLU A 137 -17.45 12.97 11.51
N PRO A 138 -17.65 11.98 12.42
CA PRO A 138 -18.74 11.03 12.31
C PRO A 138 -20.13 11.67 12.46
N ILE A 139 -20.22 12.70 13.29
CA ILE A 139 -21.41 13.53 13.44
C ILE A 139 -21.00 14.98 13.56
N ALA A 140 -21.89 15.89 13.22
CA ALA A 140 -21.63 17.32 13.29
C ALA A 140 -21.18 17.73 14.71
N GLY A 141 -19.98 18.33 14.79
CA GLY A 141 -19.39 18.78 16.03
C GLY A 141 -18.50 17.78 16.76
N LEU A 142 -18.48 16.49 16.38
CA LEU A 142 -17.54 15.50 16.92
C LEU A 142 -16.36 15.31 15.97
N LYS A 143 -15.19 15.82 16.32
CA LYS A 143 -13.95 15.68 15.57
C LYS A 143 -13.05 14.67 16.24
N ILE A 144 -12.56 13.71 15.46
CA ILE A 144 -11.63 12.67 15.90
C ILE A 144 -10.38 12.79 15.07
N ASP A 145 -9.24 13.02 15.72
CA ASP A 145 -7.94 13.08 15.08
C ASP A 145 -7.17 11.78 15.37
N LEU A 146 -6.87 11.04 14.32
CA LEU A 146 -6.09 9.82 14.37
C LEU A 146 -4.67 10.09 13.87
N ASN A 147 -3.69 9.71 14.68
CA ASN A 147 -2.29 9.76 14.32
C ASN A 147 -1.69 8.36 14.50
N ALA A 148 -1.11 7.83 13.43
CA ALA A 148 -0.35 6.59 13.46
C ALA A 148 1.05 6.87 12.90
N ASN A 149 2.07 6.42 13.61
CA ASN A 149 3.45 6.50 13.17
C ASN A 149 4.12 5.14 13.31
N ARG A 150 4.77 4.70 12.26
CA ARG A 150 5.57 3.48 12.24
C ARG A 150 6.96 3.80 11.74
N VAL A 151 7.95 3.47 12.53
CA VAL A 151 9.38 3.57 12.19
C VAL A 151 9.94 2.15 12.16
N ASP A 152 10.58 1.80 11.06
CA ASP A 152 11.29 0.54 10.88
C ASP A 152 12.71 0.88 10.44
N THR A 153 13.68 0.59 11.29
CA THR A 153 15.10 0.85 11.02
C THR A 153 15.84 -0.46 11.06
N ARG A 154 16.61 -0.73 10.00
CA ARG A 154 17.46 -1.90 9.89
C ARG A 154 18.88 -1.48 9.56
N SER A 155 19.84 -2.02 10.30
CA SER A 155 21.25 -1.92 10.02
C SER A 155 21.82 -3.31 9.82
N THR A 156 22.60 -3.50 8.78
CA THR A 156 23.23 -4.78 8.46
C THR A 156 24.72 -4.53 8.17
N ASP A 157 25.57 -5.22 8.89
CA ASP A 157 27.01 -5.17 8.69
C ASP A 157 27.45 -6.45 7.98
N ILE A 158 28.19 -6.30 6.89
CA ILE A 158 28.65 -7.41 6.04
C ILE A 158 30.18 -7.39 6.04
N TYR A 159 30.76 -8.49 6.49
CA TYR A 159 32.22 -8.70 6.48
C TYR A 159 32.58 -9.53 5.24
N TYR A 160 33.49 -9.02 4.41
CA TYR A 160 33.91 -9.65 3.15
C TYR A 160 35.43 -9.62 2.95
N MET A 161 36.18 -9.41 4.03
CA MET A 161 37.63 -9.17 3.98
C MET A 161 38.43 -10.40 3.64
N GLN A 162 37.95 -11.59 4.01
CA GLN A 162 38.60 -12.88 3.78
C GLN A 162 37.59 -13.90 3.25
N ASP A 163 38.09 -14.84 2.45
CA ASP A 163 37.30 -15.97 1.99
C ASP A 163 36.85 -16.84 3.18
N GLY A 164 35.58 -17.16 3.25
CA GLY A 164 34.97 -17.97 4.33
C GLY A 164 34.62 -17.23 5.61
N MET A 165 34.78 -15.92 5.68
CA MET A 165 34.30 -15.14 6.82
C MET A 165 32.76 -15.06 6.87
N PRO A 166 32.18 -14.94 8.08
CA PRO A 166 30.77 -14.72 8.21
C PRO A 166 30.40 -13.41 7.51
N GLU A 167 29.58 -13.53 6.51
CA GLU A 167 29.27 -12.41 5.61
C GLU A 167 28.31 -11.39 6.20
N GLN A 168 27.60 -11.75 7.26
CA GLN A 168 26.57 -10.87 7.83
C GLN A 168 26.50 -10.98 9.35
N MET A 169 26.58 -9.85 10.02
CA MET A 169 26.32 -9.69 11.45
C MET A 169 25.29 -8.58 11.65
N GLY A 170 24.26 -8.87 12.42
CA GLY A 170 23.20 -7.90 12.76
C GLY A 170 21.99 -7.95 11.83
N GLY A 171 20.86 -7.49 12.30
CA GLY A 171 19.58 -7.44 11.59
C GLY A 171 18.55 -6.62 12.36
#